data_e1f7876d204760bfdcbf54a06d0e8d9b
#
_entry.id   e1f7876d204760bfdcbf54a06d0e8d9b
#
_cell.length_a   1.000
_cell.length_b   1.000
_cell.length_c   1.000
_cell.angle_alpha   90.00
_cell.angle_beta   90.00
_cell.angle_gamma   90.00
#
_symmetry.space_group_name_H-M   'P 1'
#
loop_
_entity.id
_entity.type
_entity.pdbx_description
1 polymer ?
#
loop_
_entity_poly.entity_id
_entity_poly.type
_entity_poly.pdbx_seq_one_letter_code
_entity_poly.pdbx_strand_id
1 'polypeptide(L)'
;MVIKDRTNVLLTERLELRPLTAQDAGFLFDLYTDPEVIRYTGETRLRDEAHAREFLDRCTAMPASHPPVYLISIVGEEKKSGWCGLRYDDEDQVFDLGFRLGRTSWGKGYATEAARAVMEEAFGQYGLIRIRARCARENIGASHVLLKLGFKAVRSFTAHGYLCDEYALERHELPIGRN
;
A
#
# COMPACT_ATOMS: atom_id res chain seq x y z
N MET A 1 18.57 0.03 -0.79
CA MET A 1 18.68 1.45 -0.35
C MET A 1 17.59 2.21 -1.06
N VAL A 2 16.70 2.85 -0.32
CA VAL A 2 15.66 3.73 -0.90
C VAL A 2 16.28 5.11 -1.08
N ILE A 3 16.21 5.67 -2.27
CA ILE A 3 16.67 7.03 -2.58
C ILE A 3 15.41 7.86 -2.82
N LYS A 4 15.28 8.97 -2.10
CA LYS A 4 14.23 9.97 -2.33
C LYS A 4 14.83 11.14 -3.08
N ASP A 5 14.20 11.50 -4.19
CA ASP A 5 14.56 12.71 -4.92
C ASP A 5 13.78 13.93 -4.41
N ARG A 6 14.06 15.11 -5.00
CA ARG A 6 13.40 16.38 -4.63
C ARG A 6 11.90 16.44 -4.98
N THR A 7 11.40 15.44 -5.73
CA THR A 7 10.00 15.36 -6.19
C THR A 7 9.15 14.43 -5.33
N ASN A 8 9.66 13.95 -4.18
CA ASN A 8 9.03 12.94 -3.31
C ASN A 8 8.88 11.55 -3.95
N VAL A 9 9.68 11.22 -4.95
CA VAL A 9 9.72 9.90 -5.56
C VAL A 9 10.65 9.00 -4.75
N LEU A 10 10.19 7.79 -4.41
CA LEU A 10 11.00 6.75 -3.78
C LEU A 10 11.51 5.81 -4.88
N LEU A 11 12.81 5.64 -4.96
CA LEU A 11 13.47 4.71 -5.87
C LEU A 11 13.99 3.51 -5.10
N THR A 12 13.65 2.32 -5.57
CA THR A 12 14.17 1.05 -5.07
C THR A 12 15.02 0.39 -6.15
N GLU A 13 15.39 -0.86 -5.98
CA GLU A 13 16.15 -1.60 -6.99
C GLU A 13 15.38 -1.77 -8.31
N ARG A 14 14.05 -2.00 -8.23
CA ARG A 14 13.22 -2.35 -9.38
C ARG A 14 12.01 -1.45 -9.56
N LEU A 15 11.72 -0.57 -8.60
CA LEU A 15 10.48 0.20 -8.59
C LEU A 15 10.75 1.70 -8.45
N GLU A 16 9.88 2.47 -9.11
CA GLU A 16 9.68 3.88 -8.88
C GLU A 16 8.30 4.08 -8.22
N LEU A 17 8.29 4.75 -7.08
CA LEU A 17 7.09 5.08 -6.33
C LEU A 17 6.94 6.60 -6.28
N ARG A 18 5.97 7.14 -7.00
CA ARG A 18 5.62 8.56 -6.93
C ARG A 18 4.28 8.79 -6.24
N PRO A 19 4.06 9.91 -5.57
CA PRO A 19 2.73 10.20 -5.02
C PRO A 19 1.63 10.08 -6.07
N LEU A 20 0.49 9.50 -5.68
CA LEU A 20 -0.71 9.47 -6.51
C LEU A 20 -1.21 10.89 -6.76
N THR A 21 -1.72 11.12 -7.97
CA THR A 21 -2.30 12.39 -8.41
C THR A 21 -3.66 12.18 -9.07
N ALA A 22 -4.43 13.24 -9.25
CA ALA A 22 -5.73 13.18 -9.93
C ALA A 22 -5.65 12.57 -11.36
N GLN A 23 -4.48 12.64 -12.00
CA GLN A 23 -4.25 12.07 -13.33
C GLN A 23 -4.20 10.52 -13.33
N ASP A 24 -4.16 9.89 -12.16
CA ASP A 24 -4.10 8.43 -12.02
C ASP A 24 -5.48 7.77 -11.92
N ALA A 25 -6.57 8.55 -12.01
CA ALA A 25 -7.94 8.05 -11.88
C ALA A 25 -8.27 6.94 -12.90
N GLY A 26 -7.89 7.12 -14.17
CA GLY A 26 -8.10 6.10 -15.20
C GLY A 26 -7.38 4.79 -14.89
N PHE A 27 -6.12 4.88 -14.45
CA PHE A 27 -5.37 3.69 -14.02
C PHE A 27 -6.00 2.99 -12.83
N LEU A 28 -6.47 3.74 -11.82
CA LEU A 28 -7.15 3.14 -10.67
C LEU A 28 -8.46 2.49 -11.07
N PHE A 29 -9.23 3.14 -11.96
CA PHE A 29 -10.44 2.55 -12.50
C PHE A 29 -10.15 1.18 -13.14
N ASP A 30 -9.17 1.11 -14.05
CA ASP A 30 -8.77 -0.14 -14.71
C ASP A 30 -8.32 -1.20 -13.70
N LEU A 31 -7.50 -0.82 -12.71
CA LEU A 31 -7.01 -1.73 -11.67
C LEU A 31 -8.16 -2.35 -10.86
N TYR A 32 -9.18 -1.57 -10.54
CA TYR A 32 -10.33 -2.00 -9.74
C TYR A 32 -11.45 -2.66 -10.57
N THR A 33 -11.31 -2.73 -11.90
CA THR A 33 -12.20 -3.55 -12.74
C THR A 33 -11.88 -5.03 -12.66
N ASP A 34 -10.66 -5.40 -12.28
CA ASP A 34 -10.26 -6.80 -12.11
C ASP A 34 -10.79 -7.35 -10.78
N PRO A 35 -11.75 -8.30 -10.81
CA PRO A 35 -12.38 -8.84 -9.60
C PRO A 35 -11.38 -9.54 -8.68
N GLU A 36 -10.29 -10.11 -9.20
CA GLU A 36 -9.28 -10.76 -8.38
C GLU A 36 -8.46 -9.75 -7.57
N VAL A 37 -8.25 -8.54 -8.10
CA VAL A 37 -7.53 -7.47 -7.40
C VAL A 37 -8.32 -6.97 -6.19
N ILE A 38 -9.65 -6.90 -6.29
CA ILE A 38 -10.53 -6.38 -5.23
C ILE A 38 -11.18 -7.47 -4.37
N ARG A 39 -10.98 -8.74 -4.69
CA ARG A 39 -11.67 -9.90 -4.10
C ARG A 39 -11.76 -9.87 -2.56
N TYR A 40 -10.69 -9.53 -1.89
CA TYR A 40 -10.58 -9.59 -0.42
C TYR A 40 -10.59 -8.23 0.27
N THR A 41 -10.93 -7.16 -0.46
CA THR A 41 -10.74 -5.81 0.05
C THR A 41 -11.96 -5.23 0.75
N GLY A 42 -13.13 -5.84 0.52
CA GLY A 42 -14.41 -5.25 0.88
C GLY A 42 -14.76 -3.99 0.09
N GLU A 43 -13.89 -3.58 -0.82
CA GLU A 43 -14.12 -2.44 -1.69
C GLU A 43 -15.04 -2.84 -2.86
N THR A 44 -15.96 -1.97 -3.19
CA THR A 44 -16.80 -2.16 -4.36
C THR A 44 -16.02 -1.81 -5.63
N ARG A 45 -16.32 -2.51 -6.70
CA ARG A 45 -15.81 -2.16 -8.04
C ARG A 45 -16.11 -0.68 -8.33
N LEU A 46 -15.12 0.03 -8.82
CA LEU A 46 -15.32 1.41 -9.27
C LEU A 46 -16.24 1.40 -10.49
N ARG A 47 -17.25 2.27 -10.51
CA ARG A 47 -18.28 2.30 -11.54
C ARG A 47 -17.80 2.98 -12.83
N ASP A 48 -17.01 4.04 -12.66
CA ASP A 48 -16.50 4.89 -13.71
C ASP A 48 -15.28 5.69 -13.21
N GLU A 49 -14.66 6.47 -14.09
CA GLU A 49 -13.53 7.32 -13.72
C GLU A 49 -13.88 8.43 -12.71
N ALA A 50 -15.12 8.92 -12.69
CA ALA A 50 -15.54 9.92 -11.71
C ALA A 50 -15.51 9.32 -10.31
N HIS A 51 -16.02 8.09 -10.15
CA HIS A 51 -15.93 7.36 -8.88
C HIS A 51 -14.46 7.02 -8.51
N ALA A 52 -13.60 6.76 -9.51
CA ALA A 52 -12.17 6.59 -9.27
C ALA A 52 -11.49 7.88 -8.77
N ARG A 53 -11.90 9.04 -9.28
CA ARG A 53 -11.43 10.34 -8.78
C ARG A 53 -11.86 10.60 -7.35
N GLU A 54 -13.12 10.36 -7.02
CA GLU A 54 -13.60 10.49 -5.63
C GLU A 54 -12.83 9.55 -4.68
N PHE A 55 -12.54 8.33 -5.11
CA PHE A 55 -11.72 7.39 -4.34
C PHE A 55 -10.30 7.94 -4.17
N LEU A 56 -9.70 8.46 -5.25
CA LEU A 56 -8.36 9.03 -5.24
C LEU A 56 -8.29 10.26 -4.33
N ASP A 57 -9.28 11.15 -4.40
CA ASP A 57 -9.34 12.34 -3.54
C ASP A 57 -9.34 11.95 -2.06
N ARG A 58 -10.08 10.91 -1.69
CA ARG A 58 -10.05 10.39 -0.31
C ARG A 58 -8.68 9.81 0.08
N CYS A 59 -7.98 9.17 -0.87
CA CYS A 59 -6.64 8.61 -0.62
C CYS A 59 -5.55 9.69 -0.53
N THR A 60 -5.74 10.83 -1.21
CA THR A 60 -4.74 11.90 -1.31
C THR A 60 -5.06 13.13 -0.46
N ALA A 61 -6.27 13.22 0.12
CA ALA A 61 -6.69 14.33 0.99
C ALA A 61 -6.00 14.34 2.36
N MET A 62 -4.80 13.79 2.46
CA MET A 62 -4.06 13.71 3.71
C MET A 62 -3.20 14.98 3.90
N PRO A 63 -3.07 15.47 5.16
CA PRO A 63 -2.16 16.57 5.45
C PRO A 63 -0.73 16.27 4.99
N ALA A 64 0.05 17.28 4.63
CA ALA A 64 1.46 17.13 4.23
C ALA A 64 2.35 16.50 5.33
N SER A 65 1.87 16.48 6.57
CA SER A 65 2.50 15.79 7.71
C SER A 65 2.33 14.26 7.68
N HIS A 66 1.51 13.73 6.78
CA HIS A 66 1.25 12.30 6.64
C HIS A 66 1.97 11.73 5.40
N PRO A 67 2.41 10.47 5.45
CA PRO A 67 2.99 9.81 4.28
C PRO A 67 1.98 9.75 3.13
N PRO A 68 2.38 10.04 1.90
CA PRO A 68 1.48 9.94 0.75
C PRO A 68 1.17 8.48 0.38
N VAL A 69 0.14 8.29 -0.42
CA VAL A 69 -0.09 7.04 -1.15
C VAL A 69 0.64 7.12 -2.49
N TYR A 70 1.39 6.09 -2.82
CA TYR A 70 2.27 6.05 -3.98
C TYR A 70 1.71 5.19 -5.10
N LEU A 71 1.81 5.67 -6.33
CA LEU A 71 1.75 4.87 -7.54
C LEU A 71 3.05 4.08 -7.66
N ILE A 72 2.94 2.83 -8.09
CA ILE A 72 4.08 1.94 -8.35
C ILE A 72 4.26 1.78 -9.85
N SER A 73 5.45 2.05 -10.34
CA SER A 73 5.91 1.72 -11.69
C SER A 73 7.18 0.85 -11.60
N ILE A 74 7.42 0.03 -12.61
CA ILE A 74 8.64 -0.77 -12.71
C ILE A 74 9.69 0.06 -13.46
N VAL A 75 10.90 0.16 -12.91
CA VAL A 75 11.99 0.91 -13.55
C VAL A 75 12.26 0.38 -14.95
N GLY A 76 12.28 1.27 -15.93
CA GLY A 76 12.47 0.92 -17.34
C GLY A 76 11.19 0.47 -18.07
N GLU A 77 10.05 0.42 -17.39
CA GLU A 77 8.76 0.14 -18.01
C GLU A 77 7.84 1.37 -17.88
N GLU A 78 7.13 1.72 -18.95
CA GLU A 78 6.11 2.80 -18.89
C GLU A 78 4.84 2.38 -18.13
N LYS A 79 4.73 1.09 -17.79
CA LYS A 79 3.51 0.51 -17.23
C LYS A 79 3.39 0.74 -15.73
N LYS A 80 2.28 1.36 -15.34
CA LYS A 80 1.84 1.43 -13.95
C LYS A 80 1.48 0.04 -13.45
N SER A 81 1.97 -0.34 -12.27
CA SER A 81 1.81 -1.69 -11.70
C SER A 81 0.83 -1.78 -10.56
N GLY A 82 0.59 -0.67 -9.86
CA GLY A 82 -0.28 -0.66 -8.69
C GLY A 82 -0.08 0.56 -7.83
N TRP A 83 -0.46 0.45 -6.57
CA TRP A 83 -0.23 1.48 -5.56
C TRP A 83 0.14 0.86 -4.21
N CYS A 84 0.84 1.63 -3.37
CA CYS A 84 1.15 1.31 -1.98
C CYS A 84 1.18 2.58 -1.15
N GLY A 85 0.69 2.55 0.08
CA GLY A 85 0.72 3.71 0.95
C GLY A 85 0.09 3.46 2.30
N LEU A 86 0.08 4.52 3.10
CA LEU A 86 -0.50 4.51 4.44
C LEU A 86 -1.74 5.40 4.46
N ARG A 87 -2.79 4.92 5.09
CA ARG A 87 -4.02 5.68 5.36
C ARG A 87 -4.17 5.83 6.87
N TYR A 88 -4.45 7.03 7.32
CA TYR A 88 -4.72 7.28 8.71
C TYR A 88 -6.15 6.85 9.06
N ASP A 89 -6.29 6.12 10.14
CA ASP A 89 -7.56 5.73 10.73
C ASP A 89 -7.80 6.65 11.93
N ASP A 90 -8.76 7.58 11.78
CA ASP A 90 -9.06 8.59 12.81
C ASP A 90 -9.69 7.97 14.08
N GLU A 91 -10.39 6.84 13.95
CA GLU A 91 -11.04 6.17 15.09
C GLU A 91 -10.00 5.51 15.99
N ASP A 92 -9.06 4.77 15.38
CA ASP A 92 -8.02 4.05 16.11
C ASP A 92 -6.70 4.85 16.22
N GLN A 93 -6.62 6.04 15.61
CA GLN A 93 -5.43 6.92 15.59
C GLN A 93 -4.16 6.19 15.15
N VAL A 94 -4.26 5.40 14.10
CA VAL A 94 -3.15 4.57 13.58
C VAL A 94 -3.10 4.63 12.06
N PHE A 95 -1.91 4.45 11.51
CA PHE A 95 -1.73 4.32 10.06
C PHE A 95 -1.88 2.88 9.60
N ASP A 96 -2.75 2.65 8.62
CA ASP A 96 -2.98 1.36 7.97
C ASP A 96 -2.18 1.26 6.67
N LEU A 97 -1.33 0.24 6.56
CA LEU A 97 -0.65 -0.10 5.32
C LEU A 97 -1.63 -0.76 4.34
N GLY A 98 -1.73 -0.19 3.15
CA GLY A 98 -2.47 -0.76 2.03
C GLY A 98 -1.63 -0.86 0.78
N PHE A 99 -1.89 -1.87 -0.04
CA PHE A 99 -1.30 -2.00 -1.38
C PHE A 99 -2.21 -2.79 -2.31
N ARG A 100 -2.16 -2.46 -3.60
CA ARG A 100 -2.85 -3.16 -4.69
C ARG A 100 -1.94 -3.20 -5.90
N LEU A 101 -1.77 -4.37 -6.46
CA LEU A 101 -1.03 -4.56 -7.71
C LEU A 101 -1.90 -5.28 -8.73
N GLY A 102 -1.73 -4.93 -10.00
CA GLY A 102 -2.31 -5.68 -11.10
C GLY A 102 -1.72 -7.10 -11.16
N ARG A 103 -2.51 -8.07 -11.61
CA ARG A 103 -2.14 -9.50 -11.61
C ARG A 103 -0.82 -9.81 -12.30
N THR A 104 -0.47 -9.08 -13.36
CA THR A 104 0.80 -9.25 -14.07
C THR A 104 2.03 -8.94 -13.22
N SER A 105 1.84 -8.25 -12.09
CA SER A 105 2.89 -7.88 -11.13
C SER A 105 2.92 -8.76 -9.87
N TRP A 106 2.00 -9.74 -9.75
CA TRP A 106 1.97 -10.65 -8.61
C TRP A 106 3.11 -11.68 -8.64
N GLY A 107 3.47 -12.19 -7.46
CA GLY A 107 4.49 -13.24 -7.31
C GLY A 107 5.93 -12.80 -7.54
N LYS A 108 6.17 -11.54 -7.93
CA LYS A 108 7.50 -11.00 -8.28
C LYS A 108 8.21 -10.29 -7.12
N GLY A 109 7.56 -10.19 -5.95
CA GLY A 109 8.11 -9.51 -4.78
C GLY A 109 7.90 -7.99 -4.76
N TYR A 110 7.28 -7.41 -5.77
CA TYR A 110 7.08 -5.95 -5.89
C TYR A 110 6.27 -5.36 -4.74
N ALA A 111 5.23 -6.06 -4.25
CA ALA A 111 4.47 -5.59 -3.09
C ALA A 111 5.34 -5.46 -1.84
N THR A 112 6.20 -6.44 -1.58
CA THR A 112 7.12 -6.42 -0.43
C THR A 112 8.14 -5.30 -0.55
N GLU A 113 8.68 -5.09 -1.76
CA GLU A 113 9.68 -4.04 -2.04
C GLU A 113 9.06 -2.65 -1.90
N ALA A 114 7.89 -2.42 -2.49
CA ALA A 114 7.17 -1.16 -2.38
C ALA A 114 6.77 -0.83 -0.93
N ALA A 115 6.17 -1.80 -0.22
CA ALA A 115 5.74 -1.60 1.15
C ALA A 115 6.93 -1.33 2.10
N ARG A 116 8.07 -2.00 1.89
CA ARG A 116 9.30 -1.72 2.64
C ARG A 116 9.74 -0.27 2.46
N ALA A 117 9.80 0.23 1.21
CA ALA A 117 10.19 1.60 0.92
C ALA A 117 9.27 2.62 1.59
N VAL A 118 7.95 2.39 1.51
CA VAL A 118 6.95 3.25 2.16
C VAL A 118 7.09 3.23 3.68
N MET A 119 7.34 2.08 4.30
CA MET A 119 7.53 1.97 5.74
C MET A 119 8.84 2.60 6.23
N GLU A 120 9.94 2.42 5.49
CA GLU A 120 11.22 3.07 5.80
C GLU A 120 11.08 4.60 5.79
N GLU A 121 10.35 5.15 4.81
CA GLU A 121 10.04 6.57 4.78
C GLU A 121 9.14 6.98 5.96
N ALA A 122 8.07 6.24 6.22
CA ALA A 122 7.12 6.53 7.28
C ALA A 122 7.78 6.56 8.68
N PHE A 123 8.59 5.57 8.99
CA PHE A 123 9.33 5.50 10.25
C PHE A 123 10.48 6.51 10.31
N GLY A 124 11.15 6.78 9.19
CA GLY A 124 12.30 7.68 9.10
C GLY A 124 11.88 9.14 9.04
N GLN A 125 11.20 9.53 7.96
CA GLN A 125 10.90 10.93 7.67
C GLN A 125 9.67 11.45 8.45
N TYR A 126 8.62 10.62 8.55
CA TYR A 126 7.37 11.03 9.23
C TYR A 126 7.37 10.68 10.71
N GLY A 127 8.38 9.96 11.21
CA GLY A 127 8.55 9.68 12.63
C GLY A 127 7.49 8.75 13.23
N LEU A 128 6.79 7.99 12.40
CA LEU A 128 5.82 7.03 12.90
C LEU A 128 6.52 6.01 13.82
N ILE A 129 5.79 5.53 14.82
CA ILE A 129 6.29 4.54 15.77
C ILE A 129 5.66 3.17 15.55
N ARG A 130 4.48 3.14 14.92
CA ARG A 130 3.70 1.93 14.67
C ARG A 130 2.93 2.04 13.36
N ILE A 131 2.83 0.92 12.65
CA ILE A 131 1.99 0.75 11.45
C ILE A 131 1.13 -0.50 11.66
N ARG A 132 -0.15 -0.40 11.30
CA ARG A 132 -1.11 -1.49 11.27
C ARG A 132 -1.31 -1.97 9.83
N ALA A 133 -1.76 -3.21 9.68
CA ALA A 133 -2.30 -3.72 8.41
C ALA A 133 -3.40 -4.71 8.70
N ARG A 134 -4.39 -4.81 7.82
CA ARG A 134 -5.52 -5.73 7.93
C ARG A 134 -5.68 -6.50 6.63
N CYS A 135 -5.82 -7.82 6.70
CA CYS A 135 -6.13 -8.61 5.51
C CYS A 135 -6.99 -9.83 5.82
N ALA A 136 -7.79 -10.26 4.85
CA ALA A 136 -8.52 -11.51 4.92
C ALA A 136 -7.53 -12.69 4.98
N ARG A 137 -7.83 -13.71 5.77
CA ARG A 137 -6.98 -14.91 5.91
C ARG A 137 -6.79 -15.65 4.58
N GLU A 138 -7.81 -15.64 3.76
CA GLU A 138 -7.78 -16.24 2.42
C GLU A 138 -6.87 -15.48 1.45
N ASN A 139 -6.51 -14.22 1.76
CA ASN A 139 -5.56 -13.46 0.97
C ASN A 139 -4.11 -13.82 1.34
N ILE A 140 -3.73 -15.06 0.99
CA ILE A 140 -2.40 -15.62 1.30
C ILE A 140 -1.27 -14.73 0.77
N GLY A 141 -1.47 -14.11 -0.42
CA GLY A 141 -0.48 -13.21 -1.00
C GLY A 141 -0.19 -12.00 -0.11
N ALA A 142 -1.23 -11.34 0.40
CA ALA A 142 -1.06 -10.18 1.28
C ALA A 142 -0.46 -10.59 2.64
N SER A 143 -0.94 -11.66 3.26
CA SER A 143 -0.40 -12.12 4.54
C SER A 143 1.09 -12.47 4.45
N HIS A 144 1.53 -13.12 3.37
CA HIS A 144 2.95 -13.39 3.13
C HIS A 144 3.80 -12.13 2.98
N VAL A 145 3.26 -11.08 2.32
CA VAL A 145 3.95 -9.78 2.25
C VAL A 145 4.14 -9.21 3.65
N LEU A 146 3.06 -9.17 4.45
CA LEU A 146 3.11 -8.62 5.81
C LEU A 146 4.11 -9.39 6.70
N LEU A 147 4.07 -10.71 6.69
CA LEU A 147 5.00 -11.54 7.47
C LEU A 147 6.46 -11.34 7.05
N LYS A 148 6.76 -11.23 5.74
CA LYS A 148 8.11 -10.94 5.23
C LYS A 148 8.62 -9.55 5.65
N LEU A 149 7.72 -8.61 5.89
CA LEU A 149 8.04 -7.27 6.38
C LEU A 149 8.22 -7.20 7.90
N GLY A 150 7.95 -8.30 8.62
CA GLY A 150 8.10 -8.39 10.06
C GLY A 150 6.82 -8.08 10.86
N PHE A 151 5.70 -7.87 10.19
CA PHE A 151 4.42 -7.68 10.89
C PHE A 151 4.05 -8.92 11.71
N LYS A 152 3.47 -8.69 12.87
CA LYS A 152 2.95 -9.72 13.77
C LYS A 152 1.43 -9.67 13.83
N ALA A 153 0.78 -10.82 13.79
CA ALA A 153 -0.66 -10.90 13.99
C ALA A 153 -1.01 -10.50 15.44
N VAL A 154 -2.01 -9.63 15.59
CA VAL A 154 -2.43 -9.06 16.89
C VAL A 154 -3.78 -9.61 17.30
N ARG A 155 -4.75 -9.59 16.40
CA ARG A 155 -6.11 -10.09 16.65
C ARG A 155 -6.81 -10.51 15.35
N SER A 156 -7.90 -11.25 15.50
CA SER A 156 -8.77 -11.60 14.39
C SER A 156 -10.14 -10.95 14.55
N PHE A 157 -10.77 -10.65 13.42
CA PHE A 157 -12.11 -10.06 13.37
C PHE A 157 -12.81 -10.47 12.07
N THR A 158 -14.12 -10.27 11.99
CA THR A 158 -14.87 -10.50 10.75
C THR A 158 -15.19 -9.19 10.08
N ALA A 159 -14.88 -9.06 8.80
CA ALA A 159 -15.23 -7.91 7.98
C ALA A 159 -15.56 -8.36 6.55
N HIS A 160 -16.57 -7.74 5.94
CA HIS A 160 -16.96 -7.98 4.54
C HIS A 160 -17.19 -9.47 4.20
N GLY A 161 -17.66 -10.27 5.18
CA GLY A 161 -17.88 -11.70 5.00
C GLY A 161 -16.63 -12.57 5.10
N TYR A 162 -15.47 -12.00 5.41
CA TYR A 162 -14.21 -12.72 5.58
C TYR A 162 -13.74 -12.69 7.03
N LEU A 163 -13.08 -13.77 7.45
CA LEU A 163 -12.26 -13.76 8.66
C LEU A 163 -10.95 -13.04 8.33
N CYS A 164 -10.70 -11.94 9.00
CA CYS A 164 -9.55 -11.07 8.79
C CYS A 164 -8.61 -11.14 10.00
N ASP A 165 -7.33 -10.99 9.75
CA ASP A 165 -6.33 -10.75 10.78
C ASP A 165 -5.82 -9.30 10.71
N GLU A 166 -5.67 -8.72 11.89
CA GLU A 166 -4.98 -7.46 12.09
C GLU A 166 -3.52 -7.75 12.45
N TYR A 167 -2.63 -7.03 11.79
CA TYR A 167 -1.20 -7.10 11.98
C TYR A 167 -0.66 -5.76 12.45
N ALA A 168 0.40 -5.77 13.24
CA ALA A 168 1.11 -4.57 13.63
C ALA A 168 2.61 -4.74 13.47
N LEU A 169 3.28 -3.62 13.21
CA LEU A 169 4.74 -3.51 13.18
C LEU A 169 5.15 -2.25 13.93
N GLU A 170 6.02 -2.41 14.91
CA GLU A 170 6.66 -1.30 15.61
C GLU A 170 7.94 -0.88 14.88
N ARG A 171 8.27 0.42 14.94
CA ARG A 171 9.47 0.98 14.27
C ARG A 171 10.76 0.19 14.55
N HIS A 172 10.98 -0.23 15.80
CA HIS A 172 12.18 -0.94 16.22
C HIS A 172 12.24 -2.40 15.73
N GLU A 173 11.13 -2.93 15.21
CA GLU A 173 11.00 -4.30 14.69
C GLU A 173 11.20 -4.36 13.17
N LEU A 174 11.23 -3.21 12.47
CA LEU A 174 11.45 -3.22 11.02
C LEU A 174 12.80 -3.87 10.72
N PRO A 175 12.83 -4.98 9.97
CA PRO A 175 14.09 -5.62 9.61
C PRO A 175 14.92 -4.64 8.78
N ILE A 176 16.01 -4.13 9.37
CA ILE A 176 16.97 -3.30 8.64
C ILE A 176 17.51 -4.19 7.52
N GLY A 177 17.33 -3.78 6.27
CA GLY A 177 17.81 -4.51 5.11
C GLY A 177 19.30 -4.81 5.29
N ARG A 178 19.63 -6.09 5.47
CA ARG A 178 21.02 -6.52 5.32
C ARG A 178 21.33 -6.43 3.83
N ASN A 179 22.24 -5.51 3.48
CA ASN A 179 22.90 -5.51 2.19
C ASN A 179 23.54 -6.86 1.90
#